data_ce452c4238f3544c53245274c8d53bc0
#
_entry.id   ce452c4238f3544c53245274c8d53bc0
#
_cell.length_a   1.000
_cell.length_b   1.000
_cell.length_c   1.000
_cell.angle_alpha   90.00
_cell.angle_beta   90.00
_cell.angle_gamma   90.00
#
_symmetry.space_group_name_H-M   'P 1'
#
loop_
_entity.id
_entity.type
_entity.pdbx_description
1 polymer ?
#
loop_
_entity_poly.entity_id
_entity_poly.type
_entity_poly.pdbx_seq_one_letter_code
_entity_poly.pdbx_strand_id
1 'polypeptide(L)'
;IVNSPFALSGLFAGLSSLVIFLYPSIIGVSVYRDFKSEMHTILYSYPFTKLEYLLAKFFSGIFIVHIIVFLIGIGIALGFNLPGTNPDLLTDFDIKPYFDAYIIYVLPNMLFTGAIVFGIVTFTRNISAGFIFVIVILILQGFLVSFGQEQENRLVAALLDPFGDMALDYYTRYWTVAEQNELYIPIKGVFIYNRLIWLTIGFAVFISIYKLFAFSQNAFTFSFRKKDSVRFTKSNFGGITKIDLPKINLSFSAKTKFN
;
A
#
# COMPACT_ATOMS: atom_id res chain seq x y z
N ILE A 1 23.97 -17.00 -14.91
CA ILE A 1 23.01 -16.67 -15.99
C ILE A 1 22.04 -15.64 -15.48
N VAL A 2 21.84 -14.54 -16.22
CA VAL A 2 21.07 -13.36 -15.75
C VAL A 2 19.55 -13.55 -15.84
N ASN A 3 19.08 -14.38 -16.76
CA ASN A 3 17.66 -14.69 -16.94
C ASN A 3 17.26 -16.05 -16.35
N SER A 4 18.07 -16.60 -15.44
CA SER A 4 17.73 -17.85 -14.73
C SER A 4 16.55 -17.65 -13.77
N PRO A 5 15.81 -18.71 -13.41
CA PRO A 5 14.71 -18.61 -12.46
C PRO A 5 15.10 -18.01 -11.10
N PHE A 6 16.29 -18.33 -10.60
CA PHE A 6 16.83 -17.78 -9.36
C PHE A 6 17.14 -16.28 -9.49
N ALA A 7 17.86 -15.87 -10.56
CA ALA A 7 18.21 -14.47 -10.78
C ALA A 7 16.98 -13.59 -10.98
N LEU A 8 16.00 -14.05 -11.76
CA LEU A 8 14.73 -13.35 -11.94
C LEU A 8 13.95 -13.21 -10.63
N SER A 9 13.90 -14.27 -9.81
CA SER A 9 13.23 -14.22 -8.52
C SER A 9 13.87 -13.18 -7.60
N GLY A 10 15.19 -13.15 -7.48
CA GLY A 10 15.92 -12.13 -6.72
C GLY A 10 15.69 -10.71 -7.27
N LEU A 11 15.67 -10.56 -8.58
CA LEU A 11 15.41 -9.28 -9.22
C LEU A 11 13.99 -8.76 -8.93
N PHE A 12 12.96 -9.60 -9.06
CA PHE A 12 11.59 -9.21 -8.76
C PHE A 12 11.34 -9.00 -7.25
N ALA A 13 12.01 -9.75 -6.38
CA ALA A 13 11.97 -9.54 -4.94
C ALA A 13 12.57 -8.16 -4.60
N GLY A 14 13.77 -7.84 -5.11
CA GLY A 14 14.40 -6.54 -4.94
C GLY A 14 13.57 -5.39 -5.55
N LEU A 15 13.02 -5.59 -6.75
CA LEU A 15 12.14 -4.61 -7.40
C LEU A 15 10.90 -4.33 -6.55
N SER A 16 10.27 -5.36 -5.97
CA SER A 16 9.10 -5.18 -5.11
C SER A 16 9.41 -4.38 -3.86
N SER A 17 10.63 -4.51 -3.31
CA SER A 17 11.11 -3.72 -2.17
C SER A 17 11.37 -2.25 -2.54
N LEU A 18 11.80 -1.96 -3.76
CA LEU A 18 11.98 -0.59 -4.24
C LEU A 18 10.64 0.10 -4.55
N VAL A 19 9.74 -0.62 -5.16
CA VAL A 19 8.42 -0.09 -5.57
C VAL A 19 7.56 0.33 -4.38
N ILE A 20 7.83 -0.18 -3.18
CA ILE A 20 7.10 0.20 -1.96
C ILE A 20 7.12 1.72 -1.69
N PHE A 21 8.16 2.44 -2.15
CA PHE A 21 8.23 3.90 -2.06
C PHE A 21 7.15 4.63 -2.88
N LEU A 22 6.57 3.98 -3.88
CA LEU A 22 5.46 4.54 -4.66
C LEU A 22 4.12 4.45 -3.92
N TYR A 23 3.96 3.53 -2.94
CA TYR A 23 2.68 3.28 -2.30
C TYR A 23 2.09 4.48 -1.56
N PRO A 24 2.85 5.24 -0.73
CA PRO A 24 2.30 6.44 -0.12
C PRO A 24 1.85 7.47 -1.15
N SER A 25 2.59 7.62 -2.25
CA SER A 25 2.31 8.61 -3.31
C SER A 25 1.17 8.22 -4.23
N ILE A 26 0.89 6.93 -4.41
CA ILE A 26 -0.15 6.46 -5.34
C ILE A 26 -1.35 5.95 -4.54
N ILE A 27 -1.15 4.94 -3.68
CA ILE A 27 -2.23 4.30 -2.92
C ILE A 27 -2.71 5.23 -1.81
N GLY A 28 -1.79 5.83 -1.05
CA GLY A 28 -2.12 6.76 0.03
C GLY A 28 -2.79 8.02 -0.45
N VAL A 29 -2.30 8.61 -1.54
CA VAL A 29 -2.86 9.84 -2.13
C VAL A 29 -4.30 9.64 -2.60
N SER A 30 -4.70 8.43 -3.00
CA SER A 30 -6.06 8.16 -3.47
C SER A 30 -7.15 8.59 -2.48
N VAL A 31 -6.91 8.42 -1.16
CA VAL A 31 -7.81 8.88 -0.09
C VAL A 31 -7.41 10.25 0.44
N TYR A 32 -6.12 10.49 0.62
CA TYR A 32 -5.62 11.76 1.16
C TYR A 32 -6.12 12.97 0.38
N ARG A 33 -6.17 12.88 -0.95
CA ARG A 33 -6.63 13.97 -1.82
C ARG A 33 -8.05 14.39 -1.51
N ASP A 34 -8.94 13.47 -1.20
CA ASP A 34 -10.34 13.79 -0.89
C ASP A 34 -10.47 14.63 0.38
N PHE A 35 -9.59 14.37 1.37
CA PHE A 35 -9.54 15.17 2.59
C PHE A 35 -8.85 16.52 2.38
N LYS A 36 -7.76 16.55 1.62
CA LYS A 36 -6.99 17.77 1.37
C LYS A 36 -7.77 18.81 0.57
N SER A 37 -8.57 18.36 -0.41
CA SER A 37 -9.40 19.22 -1.27
C SER A 37 -10.81 19.45 -0.71
N GLU A 38 -11.09 18.96 0.51
CA GLU A 38 -12.42 19.01 1.15
C GLU A 38 -13.55 18.35 0.34
N MET A 39 -13.20 17.63 -0.73
CA MET A 39 -14.14 16.91 -1.59
C MET A 39 -14.89 15.79 -0.86
N HIS A 40 -14.36 15.33 0.28
CA HIS A 40 -15.02 14.32 1.10
C HIS A 40 -16.43 14.74 1.54
N THR A 41 -16.69 16.03 1.74
CA THR A 41 -18.02 16.53 2.11
C THR A 41 -19.07 16.29 1.03
N ILE A 42 -18.66 16.47 -0.24
CA ILE A 42 -19.51 16.23 -1.42
C ILE A 42 -19.60 14.73 -1.70
N LEU A 43 -18.47 14.04 -1.68
CA LEU A 43 -18.42 12.59 -1.95
C LEU A 43 -19.32 11.80 -0.99
N TYR A 44 -19.35 12.16 0.29
CA TYR A 44 -20.13 11.43 1.29
C TYR A 44 -21.65 11.66 1.18
N SER A 45 -22.10 12.57 0.34
CA SER A 45 -23.53 12.75 0.01
C SER A 45 -24.00 11.85 -1.14
N TYR A 46 -23.10 11.21 -1.87
CA TYR A 46 -23.44 10.29 -2.95
C TYR A 46 -23.89 8.92 -2.43
N PRO A 47 -24.78 8.21 -3.16
CA PRO A 47 -25.38 6.96 -2.72
C PRO A 47 -24.47 5.73 -2.93
N PHE A 48 -23.19 5.80 -2.57
CA PHE A 48 -22.32 4.64 -2.57
C PHE A 48 -22.03 4.14 -1.14
N THR A 49 -21.78 2.86 -1.02
CA THR A 49 -21.48 2.25 0.26
C THR A 49 -20.03 2.52 0.70
N LYS A 50 -19.78 2.41 1.99
CA LYS A 50 -18.43 2.53 2.55
C LYS A 50 -17.45 1.52 1.93
N LEU A 51 -17.93 0.30 1.67
CA LEU A 51 -17.10 -0.75 1.07
C LEU A 51 -16.71 -0.39 -0.36
N GLU A 52 -17.65 0.05 -1.18
CA GLU A 52 -17.39 0.47 -2.56
C GLU A 52 -16.38 1.62 -2.62
N TYR A 53 -16.51 2.61 -1.75
CA TYR A 53 -15.55 3.71 -1.67
C TYR A 53 -14.14 3.21 -1.34
N LEU A 54 -14.00 2.42 -0.27
CA LEU A 54 -12.68 1.94 0.17
C LEU A 54 -12.04 1.00 -0.86
N LEU A 55 -12.81 0.08 -1.44
CA LEU A 55 -12.32 -0.83 -2.48
C LEU A 55 -11.90 -0.05 -3.74
N ALA A 56 -12.74 0.88 -4.22
CA ALA A 56 -12.42 1.68 -5.40
C ALA A 56 -11.12 2.47 -5.20
N LYS A 57 -10.95 3.14 -4.04
CA LYS A 57 -9.74 3.91 -3.72
C LYS A 57 -8.50 3.03 -3.58
N PHE A 58 -8.62 1.89 -2.92
CA PHE A 58 -7.52 0.96 -2.73
C PHE A 58 -7.10 0.32 -4.05
N PHE A 59 -8.04 -0.29 -4.76
CA PHE A 59 -7.72 -1.01 -6.00
C PHE A 59 -7.32 -0.09 -7.14
N SER A 60 -7.82 1.15 -7.20
CA SER A 60 -7.34 2.11 -8.19
C SER A 60 -5.85 2.43 -8.00
N GLY A 61 -5.40 2.60 -6.76
CA GLY A 61 -3.99 2.80 -6.45
C GLY A 61 -3.13 1.55 -6.74
N ILE A 62 -3.60 0.37 -6.29
CA ILE A 62 -2.96 -0.91 -6.57
C ILE A 62 -2.81 -1.14 -8.08
N PHE A 63 -3.86 -0.87 -8.86
CA PHE A 63 -3.85 -1.07 -10.32
C PHE A 63 -2.79 -0.19 -11.02
N ILE A 64 -2.64 1.06 -10.61
CA ILE A 64 -1.61 1.95 -11.17
C ILE A 64 -0.21 1.40 -10.87
N VAL A 65 0.06 1.01 -9.62
CA VAL A 65 1.35 0.43 -9.24
C VAL A 65 1.59 -0.89 -10.00
N HIS A 66 0.55 -1.70 -10.15
CA HIS A 66 0.60 -2.96 -10.90
C HIS A 66 1.04 -2.74 -12.36
N ILE A 67 0.45 -1.75 -13.05
CA ILE A 67 0.86 -1.38 -14.41
C ILE A 67 2.33 -0.97 -14.44
N ILE A 68 2.79 -0.16 -13.50
CA ILE A 68 4.20 0.29 -13.45
C ILE A 68 5.13 -0.92 -13.33
N VAL A 69 4.87 -1.83 -12.39
CA VAL A 69 5.73 -3.00 -12.17
C VAL A 69 5.66 -3.98 -13.35
N PHE A 70 4.49 -4.15 -13.94
CA PHE A 70 4.31 -4.98 -15.12
C PHE A 70 5.11 -4.45 -16.33
N LEU A 71 5.07 -3.14 -16.56
CA LEU A 71 5.88 -2.51 -17.62
C LEU A 71 7.38 -2.63 -17.35
N ILE A 72 7.83 -2.54 -16.10
CA ILE A 72 9.23 -2.79 -15.73
C ILE A 72 9.59 -4.25 -16.02
N GLY A 73 8.72 -5.20 -15.69
CA GLY A 73 8.93 -6.62 -16.00
C GLY A 73 9.08 -6.89 -17.51
N ILE A 74 8.24 -6.26 -18.33
CA ILE A 74 8.37 -6.31 -19.80
C ILE A 74 9.71 -5.68 -20.23
N GLY A 75 10.09 -4.53 -19.64
CA GLY A 75 11.35 -3.86 -19.93
C GLY A 75 12.57 -4.74 -19.63
N ILE A 76 12.53 -5.50 -18.54
CA ILE A 76 13.58 -6.48 -18.18
C ILE A 76 13.65 -7.59 -19.22
N ALA A 77 12.50 -8.18 -19.61
CA ALA A 77 12.45 -9.24 -20.61
C ALA A 77 12.96 -8.77 -21.97
N LEU A 78 12.60 -7.55 -22.39
CA LEU A 78 13.10 -6.95 -23.62
C LEU A 78 14.60 -6.62 -23.52
N GLY A 79 15.06 -6.12 -22.36
CA GLY A 79 16.45 -5.73 -22.13
C GLY A 79 17.42 -6.88 -22.35
N PHE A 80 17.06 -8.10 -21.99
CA PHE A 80 17.90 -9.28 -22.23
C PHE A 80 18.02 -9.66 -23.72
N ASN A 81 17.10 -9.20 -24.55
CA ASN A 81 17.09 -9.45 -25.99
C ASN A 81 17.65 -8.30 -26.84
N LEU A 82 18.19 -7.25 -26.21
CA LEU A 82 18.76 -6.11 -26.92
C LEU A 82 20.11 -6.47 -27.58
N PRO A 83 20.43 -5.85 -28.74
CA PRO A 83 21.73 -5.99 -29.35
C PRO A 83 22.87 -5.55 -28.42
N GLY A 84 23.88 -6.39 -28.27
CA GLY A 84 25.03 -6.12 -27.37
C GLY A 84 24.96 -6.87 -26.03
N THR A 85 23.88 -7.55 -25.73
CA THR A 85 23.83 -8.48 -24.59
C THR A 85 24.71 -9.69 -24.90
N ASN A 86 25.55 -10.09 -23.95
CA ASN A 86 26.41 -11.27 -24.12
C ASN A 86 25.56 -12.56 -24.11
N PRO A 87 25.49 -13.34 -25.21
CA PRO A 87 24.70 -14.55 -25.28
C PRO A 87 25.11 -15.63 -24.25
N ASP A 88 26.39 -15.66 -23.86
CA ASP A 88 26.90 -16.64 -22.90
C ASP A 88 26.32 -16.46 -21.49
N LEU A 89 25.72 -15.31 -21.21
CA LEU A 89 25.07 -15.00 -19.93
C LEU A 89 23.56 -15.26 -19.94
N LEU A 90 23.00 -15.72 -21.04
CA LEU A 90 21.58 -15.95 -21.23
C LEU A 90 21.27 -17.43 -21.47
N THR A 91 20.12 -17.86 -21.00
CA THR A 91 19.45 -19.10 -21.44
C THR A 91 18.34 -18.77 -22.43
N ASP A 92 17.74 -19.80 -23.03
CA ASP A 92 16.54 -19.65 -23.84
C ASP A 92 15.45 -18.92 -23.03
N PHE A 93 14.66 -18.11 -23.75
CA PHE A 93 13.60 -17.37 -23.13
C PHE A 93 12.50 -18.31 -22.56
N ASP A 94 12.27 -18.21 -21.25
CA ASP A 94 11.18 -18.89 -20.57
C ASP A 94 10.34 -17.86 -19.81
N ILE A 95 9.06 -17.80 -20.11
CA ILE A 95 8.11 -16.87 -19.47
C ILE A 95 7.73 -17.30 -18.04
N LYS A 96 7.86 -18.59 -17.71
CA LYS A 96 7.40 -19.14 -16.45
C LYS A 96 8.09 -18.51 -15.22
N PRO A 97 9.43 -18.34 -15.17
CA PRO A 97 10.10 -17.67 -14.07
C PRO A 97 9.61 -16.22 -13.83
N TYR A 98 9.31 -15.48 -14.90
CA TYR A 98 8.76 -14.12 -14.78
C TYR A 98 7.38 -14.13 -14.12
N PHE A 99 6.52 -15.04 -14.56
CA PHE A 99 5.18 -15.17 -14.03
C PHE A 99 5.19 -15.66 -12.58
N ASP A 100 5.99 -16.68 -12.26
CA ASP A 100 6.15 -17.22 -10.92
C ASP A 100 6.68 -16.13 -9.96
N ALA A 101 7.74 -15.41 -10.34
CA ALA A 101 8.30 -14.33 -9.54
C ALA A 101 7.29 -13.20 -9.31
N TYR A 102 6.51 -12.84 -10.34
CA TYR A 102 5.49 -11.82 -10.24
C TYR A 102 4.38 -12.19 -9.25
N ILE A 103 3.83 -13.40 -9.37
CA ILE A 103 2.74 -13.90 -8.51
C ILE A 103 3.21 -14.08 -7.07
N ILE A 104 4.47 -14.48 -6.86
CA ILE A 104 4.96 -14.85 -5.53
C ILE A 104 5.49 -13.64 -4.77
N TYR A 105 6.18 -12.72 -5.44
CA TYR A 105 6.79 -11.56 -4.78
C TYR A 105 5.97 -10.29 -4.97
N VAL A 106 5.71 -9.91 -6.21
CA VAL A 106 5.13 -8.60 -6.50
C VAL A 106 3.71 -8.48 -5.97
N LEU A 107 2.84 -9.41 -6.33
CA LEU A 107 1.42 -9.34 -6.01
C LEU A 107 1.13 -9.41 -4.51
N PRO A 108 1.68 -10.37 -3.73
CA PRO A 108 1.46 -10.39 -2.28
C PRO A 108 2.06 -9.17 -1.58
N ASN A 109 3.29 -8.77 -1.94
CA ASN A 109 3.95 -7.61 -1.36
C ASN A 109 3.15 -6.33 -1.59
N MET A 110 2.59 -6.16 -2.78
CA MET A 110 1.76 -5.01 -3.13
C MET A 110 0.45 -4.99 -2.34
N LEU A 111 -0.19 -6.14 -2.18
CA LEU A 111 -1.48 -6.23 -1.48
C LEU A 111 -1.34 -5.93 0.01
N PHE A 112 -0.41 -6.58 0.73
CA PHE A 112 -0.32 -6.39 2.17
C PHE A 112 0.28 -5.04 2.57
N THR A 113 1.41 -4.64 1.93
CA THR A 113 2.03 -3.34 2.24
C THR A 113 1.17 -2.18 1.76
N GLY A 114 0.51 -2.34 0.60
CA GLY A 114 -0.47 -1.40 0.10
C GLY A 114 -1.63 -1.21 1.06
N ALA A 115 -2.18 -2.29 1.63
CA ALA A 115 -3.25 -2.21 2.63
C ALA A 115 -2.81 -1.46 3.90
N ILE A 116 -1.59 -1.72 4.39
CA ILE A 116 -1.08 -1.03 5.58
C ILE A 116 -0.87 0.46 5.30
N VAL A 117 -0.21 0.81 4.18
CA VAL A 117 0.00 2.22 3.78
C VAL A 117 -1.34 2.93 3.58
N PHE A 118 -2.29 2.28 2.91
CA PHE A 118 -3.64 2.81 2.72
C PHE A 118 -4.31 3.11 4.06
N GLY A 119 -4.24 2.19 5.02
CA GLY A 119 -4.80 2.36 6.36
C GLY A 119 -4.13 3.51 7.13
N ILE A 120 -2.80 3.53 7.14
CA ILE A 120 -2.04 4.59 7.81
C ILE A 120 -2.42 5.97 7.27
N VAL A 121 -2.41 6.14 5.94
CA VAL A 121 -2.74 7.43 5.32
C VAL A 121 -4.21 7.81 5.53
N THR A 122 -5.12 6.83 5.48
CA THR A 122 -6.55 7.04 5.73
C THR A 122 -6.81 7.59 7.14
N PHE A 123 -6.17 7.01 8.16
CA PHE A 123 -6.40 7.41 9.55
C PHE A 123 -5.56 8.59 10.01
N THR A 124 -4.35 8.75 9.48
CA THR A 124 -3.50 9.90 9.84
C THR A 124 -3.81 11.14 9.01
N ARG A 125 -4.47 10.97 7.87
CA ARG A 125 -4.67 12.01 6.85
C ARG A 125 -3.36 12.70 6.47
N ASN A 126 -2.27 11.93 6.46
CA ASN A 126 -0.92 12.43 6.20
C ASN A 126 -0.13 11.41 5.38
N ILE A 127 0.33 11.82 4.20
CA ILE A 127 1.14 10.98 3.31
C ILE A 127 2.51 10.67 3.94
N SER A 128 3.09 11.62 4.69
CA SER A 128 4.40 11.43 5.33
C SER A 128 4.40 10.25 6.31
N ALA A 129 3.27 9.96 6.96
CA ALA A 129 3.13 8.80 7.82
C ALA A 129 3.26 7.47 7.04
N GLY A 130 2.78 7.44 5.80
CA GLY A 130 2.99 6.32 4.89
C GLY A 130 4.47 6.12 4.52
N PHE A 131 5.20 7.20 4.24
CA PHE A 131 6.64 7.12 3.98
C PHE A 131 7.45 6.67 5.20
N ILE A 132 7.08 7.15 6.39
CA ILE A 132 7.71 6.68 7.64
C ILE A 132 7.52 5.17 7.80
N PHE A 133 6.32 4.65 7.55
CA PHE A 133 6.06 3.21 7.57
C PHE A 133 6.95 2.46 6.57
N VAL A 134 7.11 2.97 5.33
CA VAL A 134 7.98 2.36 4.32
C VAL A 134 9.43 2.26 4.83
N ILE A 135 9.95 3.31 5.43
CA ILE A 135 11.30 3.29 6.01
C ILE A 135 11.40 2.26 7.14
N VAL A 136 10.41 2.22 8.03
CA VAL A 136 10.41 1.28 9.17
C VAL A 136 10.38 -0.18 8.70
N ILE A 137 9.56 -0.52 7.70
CA ILE A 137 9.48 -1.91 7.20
C ILE A 137 10.77 -2.33 6.48
N LEU A 138 11.45 -1.40 5.79
CA LEU A 138 12.75 -1.69 5.17
C LEU A 138 13.86 -1.88 6.20
N ILE A 139 13.84 -1.12 7.31
CA ILE A 139 14.76 -1.34 8.43
C ILE A 139 14.49 -2.71 9.07
N LEU A 140 13.21 -3.07 9.27
CA LEU A 140 12.83 -4.39 9.77
C LEU A 140 13.32 -5.50 8.84
N GLN A 141 13.20 -5.32 7.52
CA GLN A 141 13.74 -6.26 6.53
C GLN A 141 15.25 -6.44 6.70
N GLY A 142 16.01 -5.36 6.80
CA GLY A 142 17.46 -5.42 7.02
C GLY A 142 17.83 -6.17 8.31
N PHE A 143 17.06 -5.95 9.38
CA PHE A 143 17.23 -6.69 10.63
C PHE A 143 16.94 -8.18 10.46
N LEU A 144 15.84 -8.55 9.79
CA LEU A 144 15.46 -9.96 9.57
C LEU A 144 16.48 -10.69 8.68
N VAL A 145 17.04 -10.01 7.69
CA VAL A 145 18.14 -10.56 6.87
C VAL A 145 19.35 -10.89 7.75
N SER A 146 19.76 -9.98 8.62
CA SER A 146 20.88 -10.21 9.54
C SER A 146 20.58 -11.33 10.56
N PHE A 147 19.37 -11.31 11.13
CA PHE A 147 18.91 -12.33 12.09
C PHE A 147 18.84 -13.72 11.48
N GLY A 148 18.44 -13.84 10.22
CA GLY A 148 18.33 -15.10 9.48
C GLY A 148 19.68 -15.70 9.03
N GLN A 149 20.82 -15.01 9.24
CA GLN A 149 22.13 -15.59 8.92
C GLN A 149 22.47 -16.76 9.85
N GLU A 150 22.01 -16.72 11.09
CA GLU A 150 22.18 -17.80 12.05
C GLU A 150 21.27 -18.98 11.70
N GLN A 151 21.81 -20.20 11.75
CA GLN A 151 21.09 -21.41 11.35
C GLN A 151 19.83 -21.66 12.18
N GLU A 152 19.86 -21.36 13.47
CA GLU A 152 18.74 -21.55 14.40
C GLU A 152 17.57 -20.61 14.10
N ASN A 153 17.86 -19.41 13.62
CA ASN A 153 16.88 -18.35 13.39
C ASN A 153 16.28 -18.36 11.98
N ARG A 154 16.85 -19.16 11.08
CA ARG A 154 16.53 -19.14 9.65
C ARG A 154 15.07 -19.39 9.33
N LEU A 155 14.45 -20.37 9.98
CA LEU A 155 13.03 -20.67 9.78
C LEU A 155 12.14 -19.50 10.23
N VAL A 156 12.48 -18.92 11.38
CA VAL A 156 11.72 -17.77 11.92
C VAL A 156 11.88 -16.56 11.02
N ALA A 157 13.09 -16.25 10.57
CA ALA A 157 13.35 -15.18 9.63
C ALA A 157 12.59 -15.38 8.31
N ALA A 158 12.61 -16.60 7.76
CA ALA A 158 11.89 -16.94 6.54
C ALA A 158 10.36 -16.79 6.66
N LEU A 159 9.78 -17.03 7.83
CA LEU A 159 8.34 -16.85 8.06
C LEU A 159 7.98 -15.40 8.31
N LEU A 160 8.82 -14.64 9.00
CA LEU A 160 8.56 -13.25 9.40
C LEU A 160 9.01 -12.21 8.37
N ASP A 161 9.78 -12.60 7.37
CA ASP A 161 10.22 -11.70 6.31
C ASP A 161 9.03 -11.22 5.46
N PRO A 162 8.72 -9.91 5.45
CA PRO A 162 7.58 -9.40 4.70
C PRO A 162 7.73 -9.54 3.19
N PHE A 163 8.97 -9.50 2.66
CA PHE A 163 9.18 -9.49 1.22
C PHE A 163 9.43 -10.87 0.61
N GLY A 164 9.82 -11.87 1.42
CA GLY A 164 10.02 -13.24 0.99
C GLY A 164 11.43 -13.58 0.57
N ASP A 165 12.38 -12.66 0.76
CA ASP A 165 13.79 -12.88 0.45
C ASP A 165 14.39 -14.00 1.31
N MET A 166 14.06 -14.02 2.61
CA MET A 166 14.49 -15.06 3.53
C MET A 166 13.81 -16.40 3.26
N ALA A 167 12.59 -16.40 2.75
CA ALA A 167 11.93 -17.63 2.32
C ALA A 167 12.56 -18.21 1.04
N LEU A 168 13.06 -17.35 0.14
CA LEU A 168 13.88 -17.77 -1.00
C LEU A 168 15.21 -18.35 -0.52
N ASP A 169 15.94 -17.61 0.32
CA ASP A 169 17.23 -18.04 0.88
C ASP A 169 17.12 -19.38 1.61
N TYR A 170 16.02 -19.62 2.33
CA TYR A 170 15.76 -20.85 3.06
C TYR A 170 15.87 -22.11 2.19
N TYR A 171 15.42 -22.03 0.92
CA TYR A 171 15.45 -23.15 -0.02
C TYR A 171 16.67 -23.15 -0.94
N THR A 172 17.25 -21.99 -1.24
CA THR A 172 18.24 -21.84 -2.31
C THR A 172 19.68 -21.65 -1.81
N ARG A 173 19.88 -21.47 -0.53
CA ARG A 173 21.18 -21.12 0.07
C ARG A 173 22.30 -22.12 -0.25
N TYR A 174 21.97 -23.39 -0.35
CA TYR A 174 22.94 -24.47 -0.63
C TYR A 174 22.93 -24.89 -2.09
N TRP A 175 22.22 -24.18 -2.94
CA TRP A 175 22.21 -24.48 -4.36
C TRP A 175 23.56 -24.19 -4.98
N THR A 176 24.04 -25.17 -5.79
CA THR A 176 25.18 -24.99 -6.66
C THR A 176 24.86 -23.98 -7.75
N VAL A 177 25.88 -23.45 -8.43
CA VAL A 177 25.71 -22.52 -9.54
C VAL A 177 24.87 -23.15 -10.67
N ALA A 178 25.01 -24.43 -10.93
CA ALA A 178 24.17 -25.13 -11.91
C ALA A 178 22.70 -25.16 -11.50
N GLU A 179 22.42 -25.51 -10.24
CA GLU A 179 21.04 -25.53 -9.72
C GLU A 179 20.39 -24.13 -9.72
N GLN A 180 21.13 -23.07 -9.41
CA GLN A 180 20.65 -21.70 -9.49
C GLN A 180 20.29 -21.28 -10.93
N ASN A 181 20.95 -21.84 -11.92
CA ASN A 181 20.70 -21.54 -13.32
C ASN A 181 19.55 -22.35 -13.93
N GLU A 182 19.33 -23.58 -13.45
CA GLU A 182 18.42 -24.52 -14.10
C GLU A 182 17.12 -24.78 -13.31
N LEU A 183 17.20 -24.75 -11.95
CA LEU A 183 16.06 -25.13 -11.14
C LEU A 183 15.06 -23.98 -10.95
N TYR A 184 13.78 -24.31 -11.00
CA TYR A 184 12.71 -23.41 -10.61
C TYR A 184 12.64 -23.27 -9.09
N ILE A 185 12.27 -22.08 -8.62
CA ILE A 185 12.09 -21.83 -7.20
C ILE A 185 10.99 -22.73 -6.64
N PRO A 186 11.26 -23.49 -5.55
CA PRO A 186 10.28 -24.39 -4.96
C PRO A 186 9.19 -23.62 -4.20
N ILE A 187 8.03 -23.46 -4.83
CA ILE A 187 6.85 -22.82 -4.24
C ILE A 187 6.15 -23.83 -3.32
N LYS A 188 6.71 -24.07 -2.13
CA LYS A 188 6.17 -25.04 -1.16
C LYS A 188 6.50 -24.66 0.28
N GLY A 189 5.85 -25.32 1.23
CA GLY A 189 6.16 -25.26 2.65
C GLY A 189 6.31 -23.84 3.20
N VAL A 190 7.47 -23.51 3.73
CA VAL A 190 7.76 -22.22 4.37
C VAL A 190 7.46 -21.04 3.48
N PHE A 191 7.71 -21.15 2.17
CA PHE A 191 7.45 -20.10 1.21
C PHE A 191 5.95 -19.74 1.14
N ILE A 192 5.10 -20.77 1.02
CA ILE A 192 3.65 -20.60 0.98
C ILE A 192 3.14 -20.05 2.32
N TYR A 193 3.63 -20.60 3.45
CA TYR A 193 3.23 -20.11 4.78
C TYR A 193 3.60 -18.64 4.98
N ASN A 194 4.78 -18.22 4.57
CA ASN A 194 5.17 -16.82 4.61
C ASN A 194 4.17 -15.93 3.83
N ARG A 195 3.87 -16.30 2.58
CA ARG A 195 2.93 -15.54 1.75
C ARG A 195 1.53 -15.47 2.36
N LEU A 196 1.03 -16.59 2.89
CA LEU A 196 -0.28 -16.64 3.54
C LEU A 196 -0.34 -15.78 4.82
N ILE A 197 0.72 -15.79 5.64
CA ILE A 197 0.81 -14.94 6.85
C ILE A 197 0.67 -13.48 6.45
N TRP A 198 1.46 -12.99 5.52
CA TRP A 198 1.48 -11.58 5.14
C TRP A 198 0.21 -11.15 4.40
N LEU A 199 -0.34 -11.98 3.53
CA LEU A 199 -1.64 -11.71 2.90
C LEU A 199 -2.77 -11.67 3.94
N THR A 200 -2.75 -12.56 4.94
CA THR A 200 -3.73 -12.55 6.04
C THR A 200 -3.63 -11.28 6.86
N ILE A 201 -2.41 -10.82 7.16
CA ILE A 201 -2.18 -9.54 7.85
C ILE A 201 -2.74 -8.38 7.01
N GLY A 202 -2.44 -8.33 5.72
CA GLY A 202 -2.97 -7.30 4.81
C GLY A 202 -4.49 -7.27 4.78
N PHE A 203 -5.12 -8.45 4.70
CA PHE A 203 -6.57 -8.59 4.73
C PHE A 203 -7.18 -8.17 6.08
N ALA A 204 -6.57 -8.57 7.19
CA ALA A 204 -6.99 -8.16 8.54
C ALA A 204 -6.90 -6.64 8.73
N VAL A 205 -5.83 -6.01 8.21
CA VAL A 205 -5.70 -4.55 8.20
C VAL A 205 -6.81 -3.92 7.37
N PHE A 206 -7.11 -4.43 6.18
CA PHE A 206 -8.19 -3.88 5.35
C PHE A 206 -9.57 -4.01 6.02
N ILE A 207 -9.86 -5.14 6.66
CA ILE A 207 -11.09 -5.31 7.48
C ILE A 207 -11.12 -4.29 8.61
N SER A 208 -9.99 -4.04 9.28
CA SER A 208 -9.90 -3.04 10.35
C SER A 208 -10.18 -1.63 9.84
N ILE A 209 -9.64 -1.31 8.65
CA ILE A 209 -9.95 -0.04 7.96
C ILE A 209 -11.45 0.06 7.70
N TYR A 210 -12.05 -0.99 7.15
CA TYR A 210 -13.48 -1.02 6.87
C TYR A 210 -14.32 -0.83 8.14
N LYS A 211 -13.97 -1.44 9.27
CA LYS A 211 -14.71 -1.29 10.53
C LYS A 211 -14.57 0.10 11.13
N LEU A 212 -13.37 0.65 11.15
CA LEU A 212 -13.05 1.92 11.82
C LEU A 212 -13.36 3.16 10.97
N PHE A 213 -13.38 3.04 9.65
CA PHE A 213 -13.68 4.15 8.75
C PHE A 213 -15.16 4.54 8.85
N ALA A 214 -15.42 5.84 8.90
CA ALA A 214 -16.77 6.38 8.84
C ALA A 214 -16.81 7.61 7.93
N PHE A 215 -17.94 7.81 7.22
CA PHE A 215 -18.22 9.00 6.44
C PHE A 215 -18.60 10.16 7.39
N SER A 216 -17.62 10.63 8.17
CA SER A 216 -17.84 11.72 9.13
C SER A 216 -16.58 12.56 9.25
N GLN A 217 -16.77 13.87 9.46
CA GLN A 217 -15.66 14.77 9.78
C GLN A 217 -15.01 14.45 11.13
N ASN A 218 -15.80 13.90 12.06
CA ASN A 218 -15.37 13.49 13.40
C ASN A 218 -14.97 11.99 13.46
N ALA A 219 -14.74 11.35 12.29
CA ALA A 219 -14.27 9.97 12.25
C ALA A 219 -12.93 9.83 12.96
N PHE A 220 -12.69 8.62 13.45
CA PHE A 220 -11.43 8.25 14.11
C PHE A 220 -10.22 8.64 13.25
N THR A 221 -9.37 9.50 13.79
CA THR A 221 -8.12 9.93 13.15
C THR A 221 -7.00 9.92 14.17
N PHE A 222 -5.84 9.39 13.78
CA PHE A 222 -4.61 9.55 14.54
C PHE A 222 -3.95 10.89 14.18
N SER A 223 -3.88 11.82 15.14
CA SER A 223 -3.13 13.06 14.97
C SER A 223 -1.86 13.00 15.81
N PHE A 224 -0.70 12.98 15.15
CA PHE A 224 0.59 13.13 15.83
C PHE A 224 0.91 14.57 16.21
N ARG A 225 0.15 15.53 15.68
CA ARG A 225 0.30 16.94 16.03
C ARG A 225 -0.82 17.29 17.01
N LYS A 226 -0.44 17.76 18.20
CA LYS A 226 -1.36 18.39 19.13
C LYS A 226 -2.09 19.48 18.35
N LYS A 227 -3.41 19.35 18.18
CA LYS A 227 -4.23 20.41 17.61
C LYS A 227 -4.05 21.55 18.59
N ASP A 228 -3.27 22.57 18.21
CA ASP A 228 -3.34 23.83 18.91
C ASP A 228 -4.82 24.20 18.84
N SER A 229 -5.49 24.10 19.98
CA SER A 229 -6.82 24.63 20.11
C SER A 229 -6.65 26.10 19.72
N VAL A 230 -7.09 26.45 18.52
CA VAL A 230 -7.32 27.84 18.21
C VAL A 230 -8.35 28.24 19.25
N ARG A 231 -7.86 28.73 20.39
CA ARG A 231 -8.68 29.56 21.26
C ARG A 231 -9.11 30.66 20.34
N PHE A 232 -10.35 30.56 19.86
CA PHE A 232 -11.03 31.75 19.44
C PHE A 232 -10.97 32.66 20.65
N THR A 233 -9.93 33.50 20.74
CA THR A 233 -9.97 34.71 21.51
C THR A 233 -11.23 35.34 20.99
N LYS A 234 -12.26 35.41 21.85
CA LYS A 234 -13.40 36.31 21.59
C LYS A 234 -12.71 37.60 21.26
N SER A 235 -12.56 37.90 19.96
CA SER A 235 -12.26 39.25 19.54
C SER A 235 -13.40 40.03 20.11
N ASN A 236 -13.12 40.81 21.13
CA ASN A 236 -13.99 41.86 21.53
C ASN A 236 -14.11 42.75 20.29
N PHE A 237 -15.13 42.43 19.45
CA PHE A 237 -15.65 43.44 18.54
C PHE A 237 -16.23 44.52 19.44
N GLY A 238 -15.31 45.41 19.88
CA GLY A 238 -15.71 46.56 20.67
C GLY A 238 -16.77 47.33 19.89
N GLY A 239 -17.96 47.32 20.43
CA GLY A 239 -18.98 48.22 19.97
C GLY A 239 -20.20 47.66 19.24
N ILE A 240 -20.32 46.36 18.98
CA ILE A 240 -21.62 45.81 18.55
C ILE A 240 -22.39 45.38 19.79
N THR A 241 -22.96 46.32 20.46
CA THR A 241 -24.08 46.12 21.39
C THR A 241 -25.20 45.43 20.62
N LYS A 242 -25.79 44.41 21.23
CA LYS A 242 -26.92 43.62 20.77
C LYS A 242 -27.70 44.26 19.62
N ILE A 243 -27.58 43.70 18.42
CA ILE A 243 -28.50 44.01 17.34
C ILE A 243 -29.83 43.38 17.79
N ASP A 244 -30.80 44.20 18.19
CA ASP A 244 -32.17 43.77 18.37
C ASP A 244 -32.70 43.36 17.00
N LEU A 245 -32.68 42.06 16.73
CA LEU A 245 -33.29 41.50 15.54
C LEU A 245 -34.81 41.79 15.61
N PRO A 246 -35.42 42.37 14.54
CA PRO A 246 -36.85 42.59 14.50
C PRO A 246 -37.57 41.26 14.75
N LYS A 247 -38.53 41.24 15.65
CA LYS A 247 -39.35 40.07 15.91
C LYS A 247 -40.05 39.66 14.62
N ILE A 248 -39.55 38.62 13.98
CA ILE A 248 -40.18 38.06 12.79
C ILE A 248 -41.48 37.40 13.23
N ASN A 249 -42.57 37.97 12.74
CA ASN A 249 -43.90 37.41 12.97
C ASN A 249 -44.06 36.18 12.05
N LEU A 250 -43.93 34.99 12.61
CA LEU A 250 -43.99 33.70 11.90
C LEU A 250 -45.43 33.26 11.56
N SER A 251 -46.43 34.13 11.72
CA SER A 251 -47.79 33.85 11.29
C SER A 251 -47.92 34.02 9.77
N PHE A 252 -47.54 33.00 9.00
CA PHE A 252 -47.88 32.92 7.58
C PHE A 252 -49.36 32.57 7.41
N SER A 253 -50.21 33.58 7.26
CA SER A 253 -51.56 33.38 6.75
C SER A 253 -51.52 33.36 5.22
N ALA A 254 -51.41 32.17 4.63
CA ALA A 254 -51.58 32.02 3.19
C ALA A 254 -53.05 32.09 2.84
N LYS A 255 -53.60 33.29 2.65
CA LYS A 255 -54.87 33.49 1.94
C LYS A 255 -54.59 33.63 0.44
N THR A 256 -54.36 32.54 -0.24
CA THR A 256 -54.47 32.48 -1.70
C THR A 256 -55.93 32.35 -2.05
N LYS A 257 -56.59 33.47 -2.41
CA LYS A 257 -57.83 33.45 -3.22
C LYS A 257 -57.39 33.23 -4.66
N PHE A 258 -57.67 32.04 -5.19
CA PHE A 258 -57.73 31.83 -6.64
C PHE A 258 -59.07 32.35 -7.10
N ASN A 259 -59.07 33.35 -8.01
CA ASN A 259 -60.17 33.68 -8.90
C ASN A 259 -59.92 33.01 -10.23
#